data_c9208729db31231415a8d98da9cf6300
#
_entry.id   c9208729db31231415a8d98da9cf6300
#
_cell.length_a   1.000
_cell.length_b   1.000
_cell.length_c   1.000
_cell.angle_alpha   90.00
_cell.angle_beta   90.00
_cell.angle_gamma   90.00
#
_symmetry.space_group_name_H-M   'P 1'
#
loop_
_entity.id
_entity.type
_entity.pdbx_description
1 polymer ?
#
loop_
_entity_poly.entity_id
_entity_poly.type
_entity_poly.pdbx_seq_one_letter_code
_entity_poly.pdbx_strand_id
1 'polypeptide(L)'
;MAYDENLADRLRAALATTPDVSERKMFGGLAFLVAGHMACGIVGNDLMLRLGEDGADAALDEPHTRPMDFTGKPMKSMVYVAPSGTETDAALLAWVERATAHVRALPPKQDKSRQ
;
A
#
# COMPACT_ATOMS: atom_id res chain seq x y z
N MET A 1 6.70 18.47 -4.49
CA MET A 1 6.33 17.10 -4.88
C MET A 1 5.35 16.57 -3.88
N ALA A 2 4.35 15.88 -4.35
CA ALA A 2 3.31 15.36 -3.46
C ALA A 2 3.73 14.08 -2.74
N TYR A 3 4.79 13.41 -3.21
CA TYR A 3 5.24 12.16 -2.61
C TYR A 3 6.73 11.95 -2.92
N ASP A 4 7.33 11.03 -2.16
CA ASP A 4 8.75 10.69 -2.30
C ASP A 4 8.95 9.85 -3.55
N GLU A 5 9.58 10.42 -4.57
CA GLU A 5 9.78 9.72 -5.84
C GLU A 5 10.80 8.59 -5.73
N ASN A 6 11.74 8.70 -4.80
CA ASN A 6 12.67 7.60 -4.57
C ASN A 6 11.94 6.37 -4.03
N LEU A 7 11.02 6.59 -3.11
CA LEU A 7 10.20 5.49 -2.60
C LEU A 7 9.32 4.92 -3.72
N ALA A 8 8.82 5.77 -4.62
CA ALA A 8 8.04 5.29 -5.76
C ALA A 8 8.86 4.35 -6.64
N ASP A 9 10.10 4.71 -6.93
CA ASP A 9 10.97 3.85 -7.73
C ASP A 9 11.26 2.54 -7.02
N ARG A 10 11.46 2.59 -5.71
CA ARG A 10 11.69 1.38 -4.93
C ARG A 10 10.46 0.47 -4.92
N LEU A 11 9.27 1.06 -4.86
CA LEU A 11 8.04 0.29 -4.94
C LEU A 11 7.87 -0.36 -6.32
N ARG A 12 8.21 0.35 -7.37
CA ARG A 12 8.17 -0.22 -8.72
C ARG A 12 9.09 -1.42 -8.82
N ALA A 13 10.28 -1.32 -8.23
CA ALA A 13 11.21 -2.45 -8.21
C ALA A 13 10.65 -3.62 -7.41
N ALA A 14 10.05 -3.33 -6.26
CA ALA A 14 9.48 -4.38 -5.41
C ALA A 14 8.31 -5.09 -6.09
N LEU A 15 7.60 -4.41 -6.98
CA LEU A 15 6.46 -4.97 -7.69
C LEU A 15 6.79 -5.46 -9.10
N ALA A 16 8.07 -5.47 -9.46
CA ALA A 16 8.48 -5.74 -10.84
C ALA A 16 8.03 -7.11 -11.34
N THR A 17 7.91 -8.09 -10.46
CA THR A 17 7.48 -9.44 -10.83
C THR A 17 6.02 -9.71 -10.53
N THR A 18 5.28 -8.71 -10.03
CA THR A 18 3.87 -8.87 -9.73
C THR A 18 3.05 -8.56 -10.98
N PRO A 19 2.17 -9.48 -11.42
CA PRO A 19 1.36 -9.20 -12.61
C PRO A 19 0.24 -8.20 -12.33
N ASP A 20 -0.23 -7.55 -13.39
CA ASP A 20 -1.40 -6.67 -13.36
C ASP A 20 -1.24 -5.47 -12.43
N VAL A 21 -0.04 -4.92 -12.33
CA VAL A 21 0.22 -3.74 -11.53
C VAL A 21 -0.03 -2.49 -12.37
N SER A 22 -0.74 -1.54 -11.81
CA SER A 22 -0.93 -0.22 -12.42
C SER A 22 -0.74 0.85 -11.37
N GLU A 23 -0.52 2.08 -11.80
CA GLU A 23 -0.30 3.21 -10.91
C GLU A 23 -1.41 4.24 -11.12
N ARG A 24 -1.79 4.91 -10.04
CA ARG A 24 -2.80 5.95 -10.10
C ARG A 24 -2.49 7.01 -9.06
N LYS A 25 -2.57 8.26 -9.45
CA LYS A 25 -2.43 9.35 -8.49
C LYS A 25 -3.73 9.49 -7.71
N MET A 26 -3.63 9.49 -6.39
CA MET A 26 -4.80 9.65 -5.53
C MET A 26 -4.35 10.06 -4.13
N PHE A 27 -5.24 10.69 -3.38
CA PHE A 27 -4.97 11.16 -2.01
C PHE A 27 -3.79 12.13 -1.95
N GLY A 28 -3.48 12.81 -3.05
CA GLY A 28 -2.29 13.65 -3.10
C GLY A 28 -1.00 12.87 -3.18
N GLY A 29 -1.06 11.57 -3.40
CA GLY A 29 0.10 10.70 -3.51
C GLY A 29 0.01 9.80 -4.72
N LEU A 30 0.63 8.63 -4.64
CA LEU A 30 0.65 7.66 -5.72
C LEU A 30 0.22 6.31 -5.18
N ALA A 31 -0.75 5.68 -5.82
CA ALA A 31 -1.22 4.37 -5.43
C ALA A 31 -0.82 3.34 -6.47
N PHE A 32 -0.52 2.13 -6.00
CA PHE A 32 -0.22 0.98 -6.85
C PHE A 32 -1.33 -0.03 -6.69
N LEU A 33 -1.92 -0.41 -7.84
CA LEU A 33 -3.05 -1.34 -7.87
C LEU A 33 -2.58 -2.68 -8.44
N VAL A 34 -3.10 -3.75 -7.86
CA VAL A 34 -2.86 -5.11 -8.34
C VAL A 34 -4.21 -5.69 -8.70
N ALA A 35 -4.38 -6.06 -9.98
CA ALA A 35 -5.64 -6.59 -10.49
C ALA A 35 -6.83 -5.68 -10.16
N GLY A 36 -6.62 -4.37 -10.22
CA GLY A 36 -7.64 -3.38 -9.96
C GLY A 36 -7.85 -3.01 -8.50
N HIS A 37 -7.21 -3.73 -7.57
CA HIS A 37 -7.30 -3.43 -6.12
C HIS A 37 -6.09 -2.62 -5.69
N MET A 38 -6.32 -1.55 -4.94
CA MET A 38 -5.20 -0.81 -4.37
C MET A 38 -4.50 -1.68 -3.34
N ALA A 39 -3.20 -1.88 -3.52
CA ALA A 39 -2.40 -2.68 -2.62
C ALA A 39 -1.53 -1.82 -1.71
N CYS A 40 -0.85 -0.85 -2.29
CA CYS A 40 0.05 0.03 -1.54
C CYS A 40 0.15 1.36 -2.25
N GLY A 41 0.87 2.28 -1.64
CA GLY A 41 1.07 3.58 -2.23
C GLY A 41 1.96 4.45 -1.36
N ILE A 42 2.03 5.71 -1.72
CA ILE A 42 2.86 6.68 -1.02
C ILE A 42 2.03 7.94 -0.79
N VAL A 43 2.05 8.43 0.45
CA VAL A 43 1.50 9.74 0.77
C VAL A 43 2.62 10.50 1.47
N GLY A 44 3.10 11.56 0.83
CA GLY A 44 4.29 12.26 1.34
C GLY A 44 5.48 11.32 1.33
N ASN A 45 6.04 11.06 2.49
CA ASN A 45 7.18 10.14 2.64
C ASN A 45 6.77 8.81 3.25
N ASP A 46 5.49 8.60 3.49
CA ASP A 46 5.00 7.40 4.16
C ASP A 46 4.52 6.37 3.16
N LEU A 47 4.80 5.11 3.48
CA LEU A 47 4.27 3.99 2.72
C LEU A 47 2.84 3.72 3.20
N MET A 48 1.92 3.58 2.27
CA MET A 48 0.53 3.26 2.56
C MET A 48 0.30 1.81 2.14
N LEU A 49 -0.29 1.01 3.03
CA LEU A 49 -0.51 -0.41 2.77
C LEU A 49 -1.95 -0.79 3.05
N ARG A 50 -2.52 -1.59 2.16
CA ARG A 50 -3.82 -2.20 2.38
C ARG A 50 -3.62 -3.64 2.81
N LEU A 51 -3.92 -3.93 4.08
CA LEU A 51 -3.61 -5.23 4.68
C LEU A 51 -4.85 -6.01 5.13
N GLY A 52 -6.04 -5.42 5.01
CA GLY A 52 -7.24 -5.97 5.61
C GLY A 52 -7.28 -5.65 7.09
N GLU A 53 -8.43 -5.86 7.74
CA GLU A 53 -8.56 -5.45 9.14
C GLU A 53 -7.62 -6.24 10.05
N ASP A 54 -7.56 -7.55 9.87
CA ASP A 54 -6.68 -8.38 10.70
C ASP A 54 -5.21 -8.07 10.44
N GLY A 55 -4.85 -7.91 9.17
CA GLY A 55 -3.47 -7.58 8.82
C GLY A 55 -3.06 -6.22 9.32
N ALA A 56 -3.97 -5.24 9.26
CA ALA A 56 -3.70 -3.90 9.76
C ALA A 56 -3.53 -3.91 11.28
N ASP A 57 -4.40 -4.64 12.01
CA ASP A 57 -4.26 -4.76 13.46
C ASP A 57 -2.91 -5.35 13.83
N ALA A 58 -2.49 -6.42 13.15
CA ALA A 58 -1.20 -7.03 13.41
C ALA A 58 -0.06 -6.06 13.12
N ALA A 59 -0.17 -5.32 12.02
CA ALA A 59 0.87 -4.37 11.64
C ALA A 59 1.00 -3.24 12.65
N LEU A 60 -0.09 -2.80 13.25
CA LEU A 60 -0.05 -1.71 14.20
C LEU A 60 0.68 -2.07 15.49
N ASP A 61 0.90 -3.35 15.77
CA ASP A 61 1.73 -3.79 16.87
C ASP A 61 3.22 -3.72 16.55
N GLU A 62 3.58 -3.43 15.31
CA GLU A 62 4.97 -3.38 14.88
C GLU A 62 5.47 -1.94 14.89
N PRO A 63 6.78 -1.74 15.04
CA PRO A 63 7.32 -0.38 15.06
C PRO A 63 7.16 0.29 13.69
N HIS A 64 7.18 1.63 13.72
CA HIS A 64 7.15 2.48 12.52
C HIS A 64 5.80 2.52 11.81
N THR A 65 4.75 1.96 12.41
CA THR A 65 3.42 1.97 11.80
C THR A 65 2.47 2.87 12.57
N ARG A 66 1.48 3.35 11.87
CA ARG A 66 0.38 4.08 12.50
C ARG A 66 -0.89 3.88 11.70
N PRO A 67 -2.06 4.07 12.33
CA PRO A 67 -3.32 3.95 11.59
C PRO A 67 -3.40 4.95 10.45
N MET A 68 -3.98 4.54 9.34
CA MET A 68 -4.25 5.46 8.26
C MET A 68 -5.53 6.22 8.62
N ASP A 69 -5.41 7.53 8.68
CA ASP A 69 -6.49 8.40 9.08
C ASP A 69 -6.60 9.51 8.03
N PHE A 70 -7.31 9.20 6.96
CA PHE A 70 -7.51 10.16 5.90
C PHE A 70 -8.91 10.75 6.05
N THR A 71 -9.01 12.05 5.92
CA THR A 71 -10.27 12.79 6.11
C THR A 71 -10.87 12.68 7.51
N GLY A 72 -10.03 12.43 8.50
CA GLY A 72 -10.46 12.39 9.90
C GLY A 72 -11.12 11.09 10.35
N LYS A 73 -11.19 10.10 9.47
CA LYS A 73 -11.78 8.82 9.81
C LYS A 73 -10.74 7.72 9.68
N PRO A 74 -10.57 6.88 10.71
CA PRO A 74 -9.61 5.79 10.61
C PRO A 74 -10.05 4.79 9.54
N MET A 75 -9.09 4.30 8.79
CA MET A 75 -9.33 3.27 7.77
C MET A 75 -8.78 1.96 8.32
N LYS A 76 -9.68 1.09 8.76
CA LYS A 76 -9.29 -0.08 9.55
C LYS A 76 -8.48 -1.11 8.80
N SER A 77 -8.57 -1.12 7.48
CA SER A 77 -7.84 -2.09 6.67
C SER A 77 -6.51 -1.57 6.15
N MET A 78 -6.12 -0.36 6.53
CA MET A 78 -4.94 0.29 5.98
C MET A 78 -4.07 0.87 7.07
N VAL A 79 -2.76 0.90 6.81
CA VAL A 79 -1.79 1.49 7.73
C VAL A 79 -0.79 2.31 6.95
N TYR A 80 -0.16 3.25 7.66
CA TYR A 80 1.04 3.94 7.18
C TYR A 80 2.27 3.28 7.80
N VAL A 81 3.35 3.22 7.04
CA VAL A 81 4.66 2.85 7.55
C VAL A 81 5.58 4.04 7.34
N ALA A 82 6.18 4.52 8.41
CA ALA A 82 7.08 5.67 8.35
C ALA A 82 8.37 5.30 7.58
N PRO A 83 9.11 6.30 7.06
CA PRO A 83 10.34 6.01 6.34
C PRO A 83 11.32 5.14 7.12
N SER A 84 11.36 5.27 8.44
CA SER A 84 12.24 4.44 9.27
C SER A 84 11.88 2.95 9.20
N GLY A 85 10.68 2.60 8.77
CA GLY A 85 10.27 1.20 8.62
C GLY A 85 10.56 0.63 7.24
N THR A 86 11.06 1.43 6.32
CA THR A 86 11.32 1.00 4.94
C THR A 86 12.73 1.35 4.49
N GLU A 87 13.67 1.48 5.44
CA GLU A 87 15.03 1.90 5.11
C GLU A 87 15.79 0.90 4.25
N THR A 88 15.53 -0.39 4.44
CA THR A 88 16.15 -1.41 3.62
C THR A 88 15.18 -1.91 2.58
N ASP A 89 15.72 -2.41 1.47
CA ASP A 89 14.87 -2.99 0.43
C ASP A 89 14.18 -4.24 0.92
N ALA A 90 14.83 -5.01 1.80
CA ALA A 90 14.21 -6.20 2.37
C ALA A 90 12.99 -5.85 3.22
N ALA A 91 13.09 -4.79 4.03
CA ALA A 91 11.95 -4.36 4.84
C ALA A 91 10.82 -3.86 3.95
N LEU A 92 11.14 -3.07 2.94
CA LEU A 92 10.13 -2.57 2.00
C LEU A 92 9.44 -3.72 1.28
N LEU A 93 10.21 -4.67 0.78
CA LEU A 93 9.65 -5.81 0.06
C LEU A 93 8.74 -6.64 0.97
N ALA A 94 9.13 -6.84 2.21
CA ALA A 94 8.30 -7.60 3.16
C ALA A 94 6.95 -6.93 3.36
N TRP A 95 6.91 -5.61 3.52
CA TRP A 95 5.65 -4.88 3.64
C TRP A 95 4.81 -5.00 2.38
N VAL A 96 5.43 -4.82 1.22
CA VAL A 96 4.73 -4.89 -0.06
C VAL A 96 4.15 -6.29 -0.27
N GLU A 97 4.90 -7.33 0.10
CA GLU A 97 4.41 -8.70 -0.05
C GLU A 97 3.19 -8.97 0.82
N ARG A 98 3.15 -8.40 2.01
CA ARG A 98 1.97 -8.54 2.87
C ARG A 98 0.74 -7.91 2.23
N ALA A 99 0.91 -6.74 1.64
CA ALA A 99 -0.21 -6.06 0.98
C ALA A 99 -0.64 -6.80 -0.29
N THR A 100 0.30 -7.25 -1.11
CA THR A 100 -0.06 -7.96 -2.34
C THR A 100 -0.70 -9.31 -2.03
N ALA A 101 -0.25 -9.99 -1.00
CA ALA A 101 -0.88 -11.25 -0.59
C ALA A 101 -2.33 -11.04 -0.19
N HIS A 102 -2.60 -9.94 0.53
CA HIS A 102 -3.97 -9.63 0.93
C HIS A 102 -4.85 -9.37 -0.29
N VAL A 103 -4.41 -8.51 -1.21
CA VAL A 103 -5.27 -8.15 -2.33
C VAL A 103 -5.43 -9.29 -3.32
N ARG A 104 -4.44 -10.17 -3.42
CA ARG A 104 -4.56 -11.35 -4.28
C ARG A 104 -5.61 -12.34 -3.76
N ALA A 105 -5.87 -12.33 -2.46
CA ALA A 105 -6.92 -13.17 -1.88
C ALA A 105 -8.31 -12.62 -2.13
N LEU A 106 -8.42 -11.37 -2.58
CA LEU A 106 -9.71 -10.77 -2.90
C LEU A 106 -10.17 -11.23 -4.27
N PRO A 107 -11.50 -11.28 -4.49
CA PRO A 107 -11.99 -11.55 -5.84
C PRO A 107 -11.49 -10.49 -6.81
N PRO A 108 -11.32 -10.81 -8.08
CA PRO A 108 -10.96 -9.79 -9.07
C PRO A 108 -11.95 -8.65 -9.03
N LYS A 109 -11.46 -7.44 -9.25
CA LYS A 109 -12.31 -6.27 -9.21
C LYS A 109 -13.33 -6.35 -10.33
N GLN A 110 -14.60 -6.21 -9.95
CA GLN A 110 -15.67 -6.28 -10.92
C GLN A 110 -15.68 -5.05 -11.81
N ASP A 111 -16.05 -5.25 -13.06
CA ASP A 111 -16.30 -4.14 -13.95
C ASP A 111 -17.56 -3.44 -13.47
N LYS A 112 -17.43 -2.15 -13.20
CA LYS A 112 -18.55 -1.39 -12.68
C LYS A 112 -19.73 -1.30 -13.61
N SER A 113 -19.50 -1.43 -14.90
CA SER A 113 -20.58 -1.38 -15.85
C SER A 113 -21.55 -2.56 -15.71
N ARG A 114 -21.16 -3.57 -14.96
CA ARG A 114 -22.00 -4.74 -14.74
C ARG A 114 -22.97 -4.58 -13.59
N GLN A 115 -22.85 -3.49 -12.87
CA GLN A 115 -23.71 -3.23 -11.74
C GLN A 115 -25.09 -2.75 -12.15
#